data_e1b85477048642fdb6b46c451e9f970a
#
_entry.id   e1b85477048642fdb6b46c451e9f970a
#
_cell.length_a   1.000
_cell.length_b   1.000
_cell.length_c   1.000
_cell.angle_alpha   90.00
_cell.angle_beta   90.00
_cell.angle_gamma   90.00
#
_symmetry.space_group_name_H-M   'P 1'
#
loop_
_entity.id
_entity.type
_entity.pdbx_description
1 polymer ?
#
loop_
_entity_poly.entity_id
_entity_poly.type
_entity_poly.pdbx_seq_one_letter_code
_entity_poly.pdbx_strand_id
1 'polypeptide(L)'
;FYGSMKVALINDTHFGARNDSQAFMNYFKKFYEDVFFPTLEERGILNIIHLGDVVDRRKFINWKTVYQMREMFFDACHGRYINLHLIVGNHDTYFRNTNIVNSLDGLRLEQNHQFHIYQESTEIELDGNKFFLQPWICDENKEQSLKAIEETTAQVLFGHLEVKGFEMHAGQYSQSGIDASMFNKFDMAFSGH
;
A
#
# COMPACT_ATOMS: atom_id res chain seq x y z
N PHE A 1 30.25 1.18 -8.95
CA PHE A 1 29.24 2.10 -8.39
C PHE A 1 27.98 1.28 -8.15
N TYR A 2 27.74 0.85 -6.91
CA TYR A 2 26.44 0.33 -6.50
C TYR A 2 25.51 1.54 -6.38
N GLY A 3 24.72 1.79 -7.40
CA GLY A 3 23.67 2.79 -7.31
C GLY A 3 22.69 2.37 -6.22
N SER A 4 22.51 3.15 -5.17
CA SER A 4 21.49 2.90 -4.17
C SER A 4 20.13 3.01 -4.83
N MET A 5 19.34 1.92 -4.86
CA MET A 5 17.95 1.97 -5.30
C MET A 5 17.17 2.93 -4.39
N LYS A 6 16.37 3.79 -4.99
CA LYS A 6 15.46 4.68 -4.29
C LYS A 6 14.02 4.25 -4.57
N VAL A 7 13.25 4.06 -3.51
CA VAL A 7 11.82 3.72 -3.57
C VAL A 7 11.06 4.71 -2.70
N ALA A 8 9.95 5.23 -3.20
CA ALA A 8 9.04 6.01 -2.38
C ALA A 8 8.02 5.10 -1.72
N LEU A 9 7.78 5.32 -0.43
CA LEU A 9 6.71 4.67 0.31
C LEU A 9 5.58 5.65 0.55
N ILE A 10 4.36 5.22 0.29
CA ILE A 10 3.14 5.94 0.62
C ILE A 10 2.12 4.95 1.18
N ASN A 11 1.25 5.39 2.07
CA ASN A 11 0.25 4.54 2.69
C ASN A 11 -1.00 5.33 3.07
N ASP A 12 -2.08 4.61 3.30
CA ASP A 12 -3.30 5.14 3.90
C ASP A 12 -3.78 6.44 3.23
N THR A 13 -3.82 6.45 1.90
CA THR A 13 -4.29 7.60 1.11
C THR A 13 -5.78 7.85 1.28
N HIS A 14 -6.55 6.81 1.62
CA HIS A 14 -7.98 6.88 1.98
C HIS A 14 -8.77 7.81 1.06
N PHE A 15 -8.65 7.65 -0.26
CA PHE A 15 -9.44 8.44 -1.20
C PHE A 15 -10.93 8.29 -0.93
N GLY A 16 -11.61 9.42 -0.76
CA GLY A 16 -13.00 9.48 -0.31
C GLY A 16 -13.17 9.67 1.21
N ALA A 17 -12.09 9.88 1.95
CA ALA A 17 -12.12 10.12 3.38
C ALA A 17 -13.00 11.33 3.75
N ARG A 18 -13.47 11.33 5.01
CA ARG A 18 -14.34 12.37 5.55
C ARG A 18 -15.58 12.61 4.69
N ASN A 19 -16.23 11.51 4.27
CA ASN A 19 -17.43 11.54 3.45
C ASN A 19 -17.23 12.29 2.13
N ASP A 20 -16.19 11.93 1.40
CA ASP A 20 -15.81 12.56 0.10
C ASP A 20 -15.59 14.09 0.22
N SER A 21 -14.99 14.53 1.32
CA SER A 21 -14.73 15.96 1.55
C SER A 21 -13.89 16.57 0.44
N GLN A 22 -14.46 17.56 -0.26
CA GLN A 22 -13.75 18.25 -1.34
C GLN A 22 -12.57 19.09 -0.82
N ALA A 23 -12.70 19.65 0.36
CA ALA A 23 -11.61 20.42 0.99
C ALA A 23 -10.40 19.50 1.27
N PHE A 24 -10.68 18.30 1.78
CA PHE A 24 -9.66 17.30 2.06
C PHE A 24 -8.99 16.80 0.76
N MET A 25 -9.80 16.54 -0.28
CA MET A 25 -9.30 16.14 -1.59
C MET A 25 -8.42 17.23 -2.24
N ASN A 26 -8.81 18.49 -2.16
CA ASN A 26 -8.04 19.63 -2.68
C ASN A 26 -6.71 19.79 -1.95
N TYR A 27 -6.68 19.56 -0.64
CA TYR A 27 -5.46 19.59 0.15
C TYR A 27 -4.45 18.52 -0.34
N PHE A 28 -4.91 17.28 -0.54
CA PHE A 28 -4.05 16.21 -1.05
C PHE A 28 -3.65 16.42 -2.50
N LYS A 29 -4.53 16.94 -3.36
CA LYS A 29 -4.18 17.30 -4.72
C LYS A 29 -2.98 18.26 -4.74
N LYS A 30 -3.06 19.30 -3.93
CA LYS A 30 -1.96 20.26 -3.78
C LYS A 30 -0.68 19.62 -3.28
N PHE A 31 -0.77 18.72 -2.29
CA PHE A 31 0.39 17.97 -1.80
C PHE A 31 1.05 17.14 -2.90
N TYR A 32 0.27 16.42 -3.71
CA TYR A 32 0.82 15.61 -4.81
C TYR A 32 1.48 16.50 -5.88
N GLU A 33 0.82 17.59 -6.27
CA GLU A 33 1.31 18.48 -7.31
C GLU A 33 2.54 19.30 -6.89
N ASP A 34 2.54 19.82 -5.68
CA ASP A 34 3.55 20.79 -5.22
C ASP A 34 4.73 20.11 -4.49
N VAL A 35 4.53 18.94 -3.89
CA VAL A 35 5.53 18.30 -3.03
C VAL A 35 5.89 16.91 -3.51
N PHE A 36 4.93 16.01 -3.59
CA PHE A 36 5.20 14.59 -3.77
C PHE A 36 5.86 14.27 -5.11
N PHE A 37 5.18 14.56 -6.22
CA PHE A 37 5.73 14.28 -7.55
C PHE A 37 6.96 15.10 -7.89
N PRO A 38 7.06 16.40 -7.57
CA PRO A 38 8.32 17.14 -7.76
C PRO A 38 9.50 16.53 -7.00
N THR A 39 9.27 16.05 -5.77
CA THR A 39 10.33 15.38 -4.99
C THR A 39 10.78 14.08 -5.64
N LEU A 40 9.85 13.28 -6.19
CA LEU A 40 10.21 12.05 -6.91
C LEU A 40 11.04 12.37 -8.16
N GLU A 41 10.65 13.38 -8.92
CA GLU A 41 11.36 13.81 -10.12
C GLU A 41 12.79 14.31 -9.77
N GLU A 42 12.92 15.18 -8.78
CA GLU A 42 14.21 15.69 -8.31
C GLU A 42 15.16 14.57 -7.88
N ARG A 43 14.63 13.55 -7.21
CA ARG A 43 15.41 12.43 -6.70
C ARG A 43 15.56 11.27 -7.69
N GLY A 44 14.93 11.34 -8.86
CA GLY A 44 14.97 10.29 -9.87
C GLY A 44 14.31 8.98 -9.40
N ILE A 45 13.23 9.07 -8.60
CA ILE A 45 12.51 7.91 -8.07
C ILE A 45 11.46 7.48 -9.07
N LEU A 46 11.55 6.22 -9.54
CA LEU A 46 10.64 5.62 -10.51
C LEU A 46 9.83 4.43 -9.96
N ASN A 47 9.99 4.10 -8.69
CA ASN A 47 9.24 3.06 -8.03
C ASN A 47 8.55 3.60 -6.78
N ILE A 48 7.24 3.38 -6.70
CA ILE A 48 6.42 3.66 -5.51
C ILE A 48 5.87 2.34 -4.99
N ILE A 49 5.97 2.13 -3.68
CA ILE A 49 5.24 1.07 -2.99
C ILE A 49 4.18 1.72 -2.11
N HIS A 50 2.92 1.43 -2.42
CA HIS A 50 1.77 1.85 -1.63
C HIS A 50 1.39 0.75 -0.65
N LEU A 51 1.45 1.05 0.63
CA LEU A 51 1.31 0.07 1.71
C LEU A 51 -0.15 -0.24 2.09
N GLY A 52 -1.11 0.05 1.21
CA GLY A 52 -2.52 -0.30 1.40
C GLY A 52 -3.40 0.84 1.89
N ASP A 53 -4.69 0.57 1.97
CA ASP A 53 -5.75 1.53 2.25
C ASP A 53 -5.75 2.71 1.25
N VAL A 54 -5.80 2.37 -0.02
CA VAL A 54 -5.89 3.34 -1.12
C VAL A 54 -7.20 4.10 -1.04
N VAL A 55 -8.31 3.39 -0.79
CA VAL A 55 -9.65 3.97 -0.66
C VAL A 55 -10.13 3.93 0.80
N ASP A 56 -11.03 4.83 1.14
CA ASP A 56 -11.52 4.96 2.51
C ASP A 56 -12.60 3.93 2.87
N ARG A 57 -13.46 3.59 1.93
CA ARG A 57 -14.63 2.75 2.20
C ARG A 57 -14.59 1.42 1.46
N ARG A 58 -14.95 0.35 2.17
CA ARG A 58 -14.92 -1.02 1.67
C ARG A 58 -15.90 -1.32 0.54
N LYS A 59 -17.13 -0.81 0.65
CA LYS A 59 -18.28 -1.31 -0.14
C LYS A 59 -18.67 -0.44 -1.32
N PHE A 60 -18.26 0.79 -1.34
CA PHE A 60 -18.59 1.72 -2.40
C PHE A 60 -17.60 2.87 -2.47
N ILE A 61 -17.52 3.46 -3.63
CA ILE A 61 -16.72 4.67 -3.88
C ILE A 61 -17.57 5.65 -4.70
N ASN A 62 -17.46 6.92 -4.38
CA ASN A 62 -18.10 7.97 -5.16
C ASN A 62 -17.39 8.15 -6.50
N TRP A 63 -18.16 8.21 -7.60
CA TRP A 63 -17.57 8.38 -8.93
C TRP A 63 -16.72 9.63 -9.09
N LYS A 64 -17.11 10.74 -8.47
CA LYS A 64 -16.28 11.94 -8.44
C LYS A 64 -14.93 11.69 -7.79
N THR A 65 -14.91 10.96 -6.70
CA THR A 65 -13.68 10.55 -6.01
C THR A 65 -12.81 9.66 -6.91
N VAL A 66 -13.40 8.73 -7.66
CA VAL A 66 -12.66 7.90 -8.64
C VAL A 66 -11.97 8.76 -9.68
N TYR A 67 -12.69 9.72 -10.28
CA TYR A 67 -12.08 10.62 -11.27
C TYR A 67 -10.97 11.47 -10.67
N GLN A 68 -11.18 12.03 -9.50
CA GLN A 68 -10.19 12.88 -8.82
C GLN A 68 -8.93 12.10 -8.42
N MET A 69 -9.07 10.90 -7.85
CA MET A 69 -7.89 10.10 -7.49
C MET A 69 -7.13 9.61 -8.72
N ARG A 70 -7.80 9.30 -9.81
CA ARG A 70 -7.14 8.98 -11.08
C ARG A 70 -6.29 10.14 -11.56
N GLU A 71 -6.90 11.32 -11.70
CA GLU A 71 -6.22 12.52 -12.19
C GLU A 71 -5.01 12.89 -11.31
N MET A 72 -5.21 12.98 -9.99
CA MET A 72 -4.17 13.49 -9.09
C MET A 72 -3.06 12.48 -8.77
N PHE A 73 -3.31 11.19 -8.87
CA PHE A 73 -2.36 10.17 -8.44
C PHE A 73 -2.02 9.16 -9.54
N PHE A 74 -2.98 8.40 -10.05
CA PHE A 74 -2.68 7.30 -10.98
C PHE A 74 -2.22 7.79 -12.36
N ASP A 75 -2.91 8.76 -12.95
CA ASP A 75 -2.51 9.34 -14.23
C ASP A 75 -1.18 10.12 -14.10
N ALA A 76 -0.96 10.76 -12.96
CA ALA A 76 0.30 11.42 -12.66
C ALA A 76 1.48 10.43 -12.54
N CYS A 77 1.26 9.25 -11.96
CA CYS A 77 2.24 8.16 -11.96
C CYS A 77 2.49 7.65 -13.40
N HIS A 78 1.42 7.41 -14.15
CA HIS A 78 1.52 6.90 -15.51
C HIS A 78 2.30 7.85 -16.41
N GLY A 79 1.99 9.14 -16.40
CA GLY A 79 2.66 10.15 -17.20
C GLY A 79 4.15 10.34 -16.87
N ARG A 80 4.58 9.92 -15.69
CA ARG A 80 5.97 9.98 -15.24
C ARG A 80 6.72 8.65 -15.38
N TYR A 81 6.12 7.64 -15.98
CA TYR A 81 6.68 6.28 -16.10
C TYR A 81 7.03 5.63 -14.75
N ILE A 82 6.28 5.96 -13.71
CA ILE A 82 6.47 5.40 -12.37
C ILE A 82 5.83 4.01 -12.30
N ASN A 83 6.59 3.02 -11.84
CA ASN A 83 6.08 1.72 -11.46
C ASN A 83 5.45 1.81 -10.07
N LEU A 84 4.17 1.47 -9.99
CA LEU A 84 3.39 1.55 -8.77
C LEU A 84 3.03 0.14 -8.29
N HIS A 85 3.50 -0.19 -7.10
CA HIS A 85 3.20 -1.44 -6.41
C HIS A 85 2.18 -1.16 -5.31
N LEU A 86 1.00 -1.77 -5.39
CA LEU A 86 -0.13 -1.54 -4.50
C LEU A 86 -0.41 -2.79 -3.67
N ILE A 87 -0.21 -2.69 -2.36
CA ILE A 87 -0.58 -3.75 -1.41
C ILE A 87 -2.03 -3.52 -0.99
N VAL A 88 -2.85 -4.57 -1.03
CA VAL A 88 -4.25 -4.49 -0.60
C VAL A 88 -4.32 -4.31 0.92
N GLY A 89 -4.92 -3.20 1.36
CA GLY A 89 -5.21 -2.91 2.76
C GLY A 89 -6.62 -3.35 3.16
N ASN A 90 -6.94 -3.27 4.44
CA ASN A 90 -8.24 -3.72 4.94
C ASN A 90 -9.42 -2.84 4.48
N HIS A 91 -9.21 -1.57 4.20
CA HIS A 91 -10.22 -0.68 3.61
C HIS A 91 -10.43 -0.92 2.11
N ASP A 92 -9.47 -1.53 1.43
CA ASP A 92 -9.59 -1.85 0.01
C ASP A 92 -10.46 -3.08 -0.25
N THR A 93 -10.69 -3.93 0.76
CA THR A 93 -11.46 -5.18 0.64
C THR A 93 -12.95 -4.98 0.87
N TYR A 94 -13.80 -5.67 0.09
CA TYR A 94 -15.24 -5.67 0.31
C TYR A 94 -15.64 -6.48 1.55
N PHE A 95 -15.14 -7.71 1.65
CA PHE A 95 -15.36 -8.60 2.78
C PHE A 95 -14.23 -8.48 3.81
N ARG A 96 -14.52 -8.84 5.07
CA ARG A 96 -13.49 -8.79 6.14
C ARG A 96 -12.61 -10.03 6.19
N ASN A 97 -13.07 -11.13 5.62
CA ASN A 97 -12.45 -12.45 5.71
C ASN A 97 -11.68 -12.87 4.45
N THR A 98 -11.70 -12.09 3.39
CA THR A 98 -10.99 -12.36 2.13
C THR A 98 -10.54 -11.08 1.43
N ASN A 99 -9.41 -11.14 0.74
CA ASN A 99 -8.88 -10.05 -0.09
C ASN A 99 -9.27 -10.16 -1.58
N ILE A 100 -9.95 -11.25 -1.97
CA ILE A 100 -10.25 -11.53 -3.40
C ILE A 100 -11.11 -10.42 -4.01
N VAL A 101 -12.14 -9.96 -3.30
CA VAL A 101 -12.97 -8.86 -3.77
C VAL A 101 -12.46 -7.55 -3.18
N ASN A 102 -11.73 -6.80 -3.97
CA ASN A 102 -11.13 -5.54 -3.55
C ASN A 102 -11.30 -4.43 -4.59
N SER A 103 -11.20 -3.20 -4.14
CA SER A 103 -11.39 -2.00 -4.97
C SER A 103 -10.32 -1.84 -6.04
N LEU A 104 -9.10 -2.26 -5.79
CA LEU A 104 -7.98 -2.08 -6.70
C LEU A 104 -8.16 -2.94 -7.96
N ASP A 105 -8.57 -4.20 -7.78
CA ASP A 105 -8.97 -5.08 -8.88
C ASP A 105 -10.24 -4.55 -9.56
N GLY A 106 -11.25 -4.16 -8.78
CA GLY A 106 -12.51 -3.62 -9.31
C GLY A 106 -12.35 -2.36 -10.14
N LEU A 107 -11.36 -1.54 -9.85
CA LEU A 107 -11.00 -0.35 -10.63
C LEU A 107 -10.11 -0.65 -11.84
N ARG A 108 -9.73 -1.92 -12.02
CA ARG A 108 -8.91 -2.39 -13.14
C ARG A 108 -7.58 -1.66 -13.29
N LEU A 109 -6.93 -1.36 -12.18
CA LEU A 109 -5.67 -0.59 -12.18
C LEU A 109 -4.54 -1.34 -12.89
N GLU A 110 -4.51 -2.69 -12.78
CA GLU A 110 -3.51 -3.55 -13.43
C GLU A 110 -3.61 -3.60 -14.97
N GLN A 111 -4.63 -3.01 -15.58
CA GLN A 111 -4.65 -2.82 -17.03
C GLN A 111 -3.54 -1.87 -17.50
N ASN A 112 -3.03 -1.04 -16.61
CA ASN A 112 -1.81 -0.30 -16.84
C ASN A 112 -0.61 -1.15 -16.45
N HIS A 113 0.27 -1.46 -17.38
CA HIS A 113 1.46 -2.31 -17.15
C HIS A 113 2.45 -1.78 -16.12
N GLN A 114 2.34 -0.52 -15.74
CA GLN A 114 3.17 0.09 -14.68
C GLN A 114 2.59 -0.15 -13.28
N PHE A 115 1.34 -0.65 -13.16
CA PHE A 115 0.66 -0.83 -11.89
C PHE A 115 0.53 -2.30 -11.56
N HIS A 116 0.97 -2.66 -10.35
CA HIS A 116 1.00 -4.03 -9.86
C HIS A 116 0.21 -4.10 -8.55
N ILE A 117 -0.78 -5.00 -8.49
CA ILE A 117 -1.64 -5.18 -7.32
C ILE A 117 -1.26 -6.49 -6.63
N TYR A 118 -1.09 -6.41 -5.32
CA TYR A 118 -0.74 -7.56 -4.48
C TYR A 118 -1.86 -7.80 -3.47
N GLN A 119 -2.62 -8.85 -3.68
CA GLN A 119 -3.66 -9.33 -2.76
C GLN A 119 -3.22 -10.56 -1.97
N GLU A 120 -2.08 -11.15 -2.32
CA GLU A 120 -1.45 -12.29 -1.66
C GLU A 120 0.01 -11.97 -1.32
N SER A 121 0.56 -12.71 -0.35
CA SER A 121 1.98 -12.63 0.00
C SER A 121 2.85 -12.86 -1.24
N THR A 122 3.74 -11.93 -1.55
CA THR A 122 4.52 -11.96 -2.78
C THR A 122 5.94 -11.48 -2.56
N GLU A 123 6.93 -12.21 -3.06
CA GLU A 123 8.29 -11.69 -3.21
C GLU A 123 8.44 -10.97 -4.54
N ILE A 124 9.06 -9.81 -4.53
CA ILE A 124 9.48 -9.09 -5.73
C ILE A 124 10.97 -8.80 -5.69
N GLU A 125 11.54 -8.61 -6.86
CA GLU A 125 12.93 -8.17 -7.00
C GLU A 125 12.96 -6.84 -7.77
N LEU A 126 13.59 -5.84 -7.16
CA LEU A 126 13.84 -4.55 -7.77
C LEU A 126 15.32 -4.24 -7.65
N ASP A 127 15.98 -3.99 -8.78
CA ASP A 127 17.42 -3.69 -8.85
C ASP A 127 18.30 -4.70 -8.07
N GLY A 128 17.96 -5.98 -8.16
CA GLY A 128 18.69 -7.06 -7.51
C GLY A 128 18.41 -7.22 -6.01
N ASN A 129 17.51 -6.43 -5.44
CA ASN A 129 17.10 -6.54 -4.05
C ASN A 129 15.75 -7.24 -3.95
N LYS A 130 15.63 -8.18 -3.01
CA LYS A 130 14.39 -8.90 -2.73
C LYS A 130 13.58 -8.19 -1.67
N PHE A 131 12.30 -7.98 -1.97
CA PHE A 131 11.32 -7.42 -1.07
C PHE A 131 10.17 -8.40 -0.89
N PHE A 132 9.67 -8.48 0.34
CA PHE A 132 8.46 -9.24 0.67
C PHE A 132 7.30 -8.30 0.84
N LEU A 133 6.24 -8.48 0.04
CA LEU A 133 5.03 -7.69 0.08
C LEU A 133 3.92 -8.49 0.76
N GLN A 134 3.40 -7.97 1.88
CA GLN A 134 2.36 -8.62 2.65
C GLN A 134 1.08 -7.78 2.67
N PRO A 135 0.04 -8.17 1.92
CA PRO A 135 -1.27 -7.53 2.00
C PRO A 135 -1.97 -7.84 3.33
N TRP A 136 -3.12 -7.22 3.53
CA TRP A 136 -3.91 -7.43 4.73
C TRP A 136 -4.11 -8.92 5.04
N ILE A 137 -3.81 -9.32 6.27
CA ILE A 137 -4.00 -10.68 6.74
C ILE A 137 -5.42 -10.82 7.30
N CYS A 138 -6.20 -11.66 6.66
CA CYS A 138 -7.57 -12.00 7.02
C CYS A 138 -7.69 -13.50 7.31
N ASP A 139 -8.87 -13.95 7.71
CA ASP A 139 -9.07 -15.36 8.10
C ASP A 139 -8.70 -16.34 6.99
N GLU A 140 -9.03 -16.01 5.73
CA GLU A 140 -8.78 -16.89 4.58
C GLU A 140 -7.28 -17.09 4.29
N ASN A 141 -6.47 -16.04 4.41
CA ASN A 141 -5.07 -16.07 4.02
C ASN A 141 -4.07 -16.18 5.18
N LYS A 142 -4.56 -16.23 6.42
CA LYS A 142 -3.74 -16.12 7.62
C LYS A 142 -2.64 -17.20 7.69
N GLU A 143 -3.00 -18.44 7.56
CA GLU A 143 -2.07 -19.56 7.66
C GLU A 143 -0.99 -19.47 6.58
N GLN A 144 -1.41 -19.27 5.33
CA GLN A 144 -0.49 -19.12 4.20
C GLN A 144 0.41 -17.90 4.34
N SER A 145 -0.13 -16.77 4.80
CA SER A 145 0.64 -15.53 4.97
C SER A 145 1.71 -15.69 6.05
N LEU A 146 1.37 -16.26 7.20
CA LEU A 146 2.33 -16.49 8.29
C LEU A 146 3.44 -17.44 7.85
N LYS A 147 3.11 -18.51 7.14
CA LYS A 147 4.08 -19.43 6.56
C LYS A 147 4.99 -18.73 5.55
N ALA A 148 4.44 -17.92 4.66
CA ALA A 148 5.22 -17.17 3.68
C ALA A 148 6.20 -16.18 4.33
N ILE A 149 5.78 -15.49 5.41
CA ILE A 149 6.65 -14.61 6.19
C ILE A 149 7.82 -15.41 6.82
N GLU A 150 7.53 -16.60 7.33
CA GLU A 150 8.55 -17.45 7.95
C GLU A 150 9.56 -17.98 6.92
N GLU A 151 9.10 -18.36 5.72
CA GLU A 151 9.91 -19.00 4.69
C GLU A 151 10.68 -18.01 3.80
N THR A 152 10.24 -16.75 3.69
CA THR A 152 10.89 -15.78 2.80
C THR A 152 12.34 -15.52 3.15
N THR A 153 13.17 -15.33 2.14
CA THR A 153 14.57 -14.93 2.26
C THR A 153 14.78 -13.42 2.03
N ALA A 154 13.70 -12.67 1.78
CA ALA A 154 13.77 -11.23 1.59
C ALA A 154 14.23 -10.53 2.87
N GLN A 155 15.04 -9.48 2.73
CA GLN A 155 15.58 -8.72 3.86
C GLN A 155 14.67 -7.57 4.29
N VAL A 156 13.77 -7.13 3.41
CA VAL A 156 12.86 -6.00 3.66
C VAL A 156 11.43 -6.44 3.43
N LEU A 157 10.56 -6.13 4.40
CA LEU A 157 9.13 -6.36 4.33
C LEU A 157 8.39 -5.03 4.16
N PHE A 158 7.45 -5.02 3.23
CA PHE A 158 6.44 -3.99 3.08
C PHE A 158 5.05 -4.62 3.27
N GLY A 159 4.23 -4.05 4.13
CA GLY A 159 2.95 -4.65 4.43
C GLY A 159 1.85 -3.68 4.83
N HIS A 160 0.64 -4.25 4.98
CA HIS A 160 -0.49 -3.61 5.62
C HIS A 160 -0.94 -4.50 6.77
N LEU A 161 -0.40 -4.27 7.96
CA LEU A 161 -0.40 -5.23 9.05
C LEU A 161 -0.95 -4.63 10.35
N GLU A 162 -1.74 -5.41 11.06
CA GLU A 162 -2.03 -5.18 12.46
C GLU A 162 -1.02 -5.95 13.31
N VAL A 163 -0.23 -5.24 14.11
CA VAL A 163 0.81 -5.83 14.95
C VAL A 163 0.39 -5.72 16.41
N LYS A 164 0.41 -6.85 17.09
CA LYS A 164 0.05 -6.95 18.51
C LYS A 164 1.00 -6.12 19.37
N GLY A 165 0.42 -5.34 20.30
CA GLY A 165 1.18 -4.51 21.23
C GLY A 165 1.53 -3.12 20.69
N PHE A 166 1.22 -2.81 19.42
CA PHE A 166 1.38 -1.45 18.89
C PHE A 166 0.24 -0.53 19.36
N GLU A 167 0.58 0.72 19.59
CA GLU A 167 -0.39 1.73 20.00
C GLU A 167 -1.25 2.14 18.81
N MET A 168 -2.56 1.89 18.93
CA MET A 168 -3.55 2.25 17.89
C MET A 168 -4.04 3.69 18.05
N HIS A 169 -4.22 4.12 19.31
CA HIS A 169 -4.57 5.47 19.73
C HIS A 169 -3.95 5.72 21.09
N ALA A 170 -3.82 6.97 21.50
CA ALA A 170 -3.20 7.35 22.77
C ALA A 170 -3.68 6.48 23.95
N GLY A 171 -2.80 5.65 24.47
CA GLY A 171 -3.06 4.72 25.57
C GLY A 171 -3.80 3.43 25.22
N GLN A 172 -4.09 3.18 23.92
CA GLN A 172 -4.75 1.95 23.47
C GLN A 172 -3.82 1.11 22.60
N TYR A 173 -3.48 -0.07 23.10
CA TYR A 173 -2.61 -1.01 22.40
C TYR A 173 -3.42 -2.14 21.76
N SER A 174 -3.03 -2.55 20.55
CA SER A 174 -3.66 -3.68 19.87
C SER A 174 -3.46 -4.96 20.69
N GLN A 175 -4.57 -5.67 20.96
CA GLN A 175 -4.56 -7.00 21.59
C GLN A 175 -4.63 -8.11 20.54
N SER A 176 -4.92 -7.75 19.30
CA SER A 176 -5.00 -8.62 18.13
C SER A 176 -3.81 -8.37 17.20
N GLY A 177 -3.75 -9.17 16.13
CA GLY A 177 -2.72 -9.01 15.13
C GLY A 177 -1.57 -10.00 15.28
N ILE A 178 -0.50 -9.74 14.53
CA ILE A 178 0.67 -10.60 14.44
C ILE A 178 1.65 -10.23 15.54
N ASP A 179 2.32 -11.26 16.10
CA ASP A 179 3.40 -11.03 17.06
C ASP A 179 4.58 -10.31 16.38
N ALA A 180 5.04 -9.24 17.01
CA ALA A 180 6.15 -8.43 16.47
C ALA A 180 7.44 -9.23 16.27
N SER A 181 7.65 -10.32 17.01
CA SER A 181 8.83 -11.19 16.89
C SER A 181 8.95 -11.84 15.51
N MET A 182 7.85 -12.03 14.77
CA MET A 182 7.87 -12.58 13.42
C MET A 182 8.63 -11.70 12.42
N PHE A 183 8.81 -10.41 12.72
CA PHE A 183 9.51 -9.46 11.85
C PHE A 183 11.01 -9.35 12.16
N ASN A 184 11.51 -10.00 13.22
CA ASN A 184 12.92 -9.91 13.65
C ASN A 184 13.91 -10.42 12.60
N LYS A 185 13.47 -11.29 11.69
CA LYS A 185 14.31 -11.79 10.59
C LYS A 185 14.58 -10.76 9.50
N PHE A 186 13.77 -9.72 9.39
CA PHE A 186 13.96 -8.67 8.41
C PHE A 186 14.89 -7.58 8.92
N ASP A 187 15.73 -7.03 8.04
CA ASP A 187 16.56 -5.88 8.37
C ASP A 187 15.69 -4.64 8.56
N MET A 188 14.61 -4.54 7.76
CA MET A 188 13.62 -3.46 7.83
C MET A 188 12.21 -4.00 7.53
N ALA A 189 11.22 -3.48 8.25
CA ALA A 189 9.82 -3.74 8.01
C ALA A 189 9.04 -2.43 8.06
N PHE A 190 8.25 -2.18 7.02
CA PHE A 190 7.39 -1.01 6.89
C PHE A 190 5.95 -1.45 6.72
N SER A 191 5.03 -0.82 7.45
CA SER A 191 3.61 -1.15 7.36
C SER A 191 2.74 0.10 7.35
N GLY A 192 1.70 0.09 6.50
CA GLY A 192 0.51 0.91 6.64
C GLY A 192 -0.40 0.37 7.76
N HIS A 193 -1.55 0.99 7.96
CA HIS A 193 -2.60 0.70 8.96
C HIS A 193 -2.46 1.49 10.24
#